data_ee7b940b527c5e7976dd63c537f1323c
#
_entry.id   ee7b940b527c5e7976dd63c537f1323c
#
_cell.length_a   1.000
_cell.length_b   1.000
_cell.length_c   1.000
_cell.angle_alpha   90.00
_cell.angle_beta   90.00
_cell.angle_gamma   90.00
#
_symmetry.space_group_name_H-M   'P 1'
#
loop_
_entity.id
_entity.type
_entity.pdbx_description
1 polymer ?
#
loop_
_entity_poly.entity_id
_entity_poly.type
_entity_poly.pdbx_seq_one_letter_code
_entity_poly.pdbx_strand_id
1 'polypeptide(L)'
;DVYKRQGHANIVPYQPYPASDGYFILTIGNNVQFRKFCDFAEIPEIPDDPRFAENQDRVKNRDALEAIISRATSVHSKAHWLEGLKKLGVPCGPVNTVPEVFEDPQIRHREMGISMDHPLTGDSKMKMIGNPIRYSETPVSYRNPPPMLGQHNREILKDWLELEDNEIERLFQNEVL
;
A
#
# COMPACT_ATOMS: atom_id res chain seq x y z
N ASP A 1 9.08 -6.73 9.53
CA ASP A 1 8.03 -6.77 8.50
C ASP A 1 8.35 -7.84 7.44
N VAL A 2 8.13 -9.10 7.81
CA VAL A 2 8.57 -10.27 7.04
C VAL A 2 7.86 -10.38 5.67
N TYR A 3 6.65 -9.83 5.53
CA TYR A 3 5.84 -10.00 4.32
C TYR A 3 5.95 -8.86 3.30
N LYS A 4 6.30 -7.66 3.69
CA LYS A 4 6.30 -6.48 2.80
C LYS A 4 7.49 -6.39 1.84
N ARG A 5 8.52 -7.24 2.00
CA ARG A 5 9.73 -7.25 1.18
C ARG A 5 9.98 -8.58 0.46
N GLN A 6 9.01 -9.49 0.46
CA GLN A 6 9.18 -10.75 -0.24
C GLN A 6 8.99 -10.55 -1.74
N GLY A 7 9.96 -11.04 -2.51
CA GLY A 7 9.87 -11.12 -3.95
C GLY A 7 8.87 -12.20 -4.39
N HIS A 8 8.39 -12.09 -5.63
CA HIS A 8 7.56 -13.12 -6.24
C HIS A 8 8.30 -14.46 -6.28
N ALA A 9 7.63 -15.58 -5.94
CA ALA A 9 8.29 -16.88 -5.82
C ALA A 9 9.01 -17.33 -7.10
N ASN A 10 8.38 -17.13 -8.27
CA ASN A 10 8.80 -17.71 -9.53
C ASN A 10 9.15 -16.68 -10.63
N ILE A 11 9.16 -15.40 -10.33
CA ILE A 11 9.48 -14.33 -11.28
C ILE A 11 10.49 -13.38 -10.64
N VAL A 12 11.58 -13.09 -11.36
CA VAL A 12 12.67 -12.21 -10.91
C VAL A 12 13.13 -11.32 -12.08
N PRO A 13 13.23 -10.00 -11.85
CA PRO A 13 12.87 -9.25 -10.66
C PRO A 13 11.37 -8.96 -10.56
N TYR A 14 10.79 -9.15 -9.37
CA TYR A 14 9.41 -8.79 -9.06
C TYR A 14 9.28 -8.53 -7.56
N GLN A 15 9.62 -7.32 -7.13
CA GLN A 15 9.61 -6.90 -5.71
C GLN A 15 9.87 -5.40 -5.57
N PRO A 16 9.82 -4.85 -4.34
CA PRO A 16 10.32 -3.51 -4.06
C PRO A 16 11.84 -3.44 -4.18
N TYR A 17 12.33 -2.41 -4.88
CA TYR A 17 13.74 -2.05 -4.97
C TYR A 17 14.00 -0.66 -4.39
N PRO A 18 15.19 -0.41 -3.82
CA PRO A 18 15.55 0.89 -3.29
C PRO A 18 15.73 1.91 -4.43
N ALA A 19 15.32 3.14 -4.16
CA ALA A 19 15.70 4.35 -4.89
C ALA A 19 16.42 5.29 -3.91
N SER A 20 17.00 6.37 -4.38
CA SER A 20 17.71 7.33 -3.51
C SER A 20 16.82 8.01 -2.46
N ASP A 21 15.50 8.05 -2.70
CA ASP A 21 14.48 8.71 -1.87
C ASP A 21 13.39 7.76 -1.34
N GLY A 22 13.62 6.45 -1.38
CA GLY A 22 12.66 5.47 -0.87
C GLY A 22 12.66 4.16 -1.66
N TYR A 23 11.47 3.61 -1.92
CA TYR A 23 11.31 2.35 -2.64
C TYR A 23 10.28 2.47 -3.76
N PHE A 24 10.48 1.69 -4.81
CA PHE A 24 9.49 1.47 -5.87
C PHE A 24 9.37 -0.02 -6.17
N ILE A 25 8.23 -0.45 -6.66
CA ILE A 25 8.02 -1.83 -7.11
C ILE A 25 8.43 -1.93 -8.56
N LEU A 26 9.28 -2.92 -8.87
CA LEU A 26 9.65 -3.31 -10.22
C LEU A 26 9.08 -4.69 -10.50
N THR A 27 8.35 -4.84 -11.62
CA THR A 27 7.76 -6.11 -12.01
C THR A 27 8.12 -6.43 -13.47
N ILE A 28 9.00 -7.40 -13.65
CA ILE A 28 9.49 -7.79 -14.98
C ILE A 28 8.97 -9.18 -15.31
N GLY A 29 8.02 -9.25 -16.24
CA GLY A 29 7.35 -10.49 -16.60
C GLY A 29 8.01 -11.28 -17.75
N ASN A 30 8.96 -10.68 -18.49
CA ASN A 30 9.60 -11.33 -19.64
C ASN A 30 11.00 -10.75 -19.93
N ASN A 31 11.76 -11.46 -20.80
CA ASN A 31 13.14 -11.09 -21.11
C ASN A 31 13.27 -9.76 -21.87
N VAL A 32 12.25 -9.38 -22.66
CA VAL A 32 12.25 -8.09 -23.37
C VAL A 32 12.18 -6.92 -22.39
N GLN A 33 11.29 -7.02 -21.39
CA GLN A 33 11.20 -6.03 -20.32
C GLN A 33 12.48 -6.02 -19.46
N PHE A 34 13.08 -7.19 -19.22
CA PHE A 34 14.34 -7.30 -18.47
C PHE A 34 15.46 -6.56 -19.17
N ARG A 35 15.65 -6.78 -20.48
CA ARG A 35 16.66 -6.07 -21.27
C ARG A 35 16.44 -4.55 -21.27
N LYS A 36 15.21 -4.11 -21.53
CA LYS A 36 14.87 -2.67 -21.48
C LYS A 36 15.17 -2.03 -20.11
N PHE A 37 14.87 -2.75 -19.03
CA PHE A 37 15.19 -2.30 -17.69
C PHE A 37 16.71 -2.20 -17.49
N CYS A 38 17.47 -3.23 -17.87
CA CYS A 38 18.92 -3.26 -17.70
C CYS A 38 19.61 -2.15 -18.53
N ASP A 39 19.14 -1.92 -19.76
CA ASP A 39 19.64 -0.81 -20.58
C ASP A 39 19.40 0.56 -19.90
N PHE A 40 18.19 0.75 -19.36
CA PHE A 40 17.82 1.99 -18.65
C PHE A 40 18.55 2.15 -17.31
N ALA A 41 18.85 1.03 -16.64
CA ALA A 41 19.56 1.00 -15.37
C ALA A 41 21.11 1.04 -15.53
N GLU A 42 21.60 1.24 -16.76
CA GLU A 42 23.02 1.29 -17.09
C GLU A 42 23.81 0.02 -16.72
N ILE A 43 23.16 -1.14 -16.84
CA ILE A 43 23.74 -2.48 -16.64
C ILE A 43 23.43 -3.40 -17.85
N PRO A 44 23.72 -2.98 -19.08
CA PRO A 44 23.28 -3.67 -20.31
C PRO A 44 23.91 -5.06 -20.48
N GLU A 45 24.99 -5.38 -19.77
CA GLU A 45 25.67 -6.69 -19.81
C GLU A 45 24.90 -7.80 -19.06
N ILE A 46 24.06 -7.44 -18.13
CA ILE A 46 23.39 -8.41 -17.24
C ILE A 46 22.46 -9.38 -17.97
N PRO A 47 21.65 -8.97 -18.97
CA PRO A 47 20.82 -9.90 -19.73
C PRO A 47 21.61 -10.92 -20.58
N ASP A 48 22.88 -10.68 -20.84
CA ASP A 48 23.74 -11.58 -21.61
C ASP A 48 24.58 -12.52 -20.70
N ASP A 49 24.55 -12.32 -19.39
CA ASP A 49 25.11 -13.24 -18.42
C ASP A 49 24.23 -14.51 -18.32
N PRO A 50 24.81 -15.73 -18.56
CA PRO A 50 24.05 -16.99 -18.51
C PRO A 50 23.28 -17.22 -17.17
N ARG A 51 23.73 -16.60 -16.09
CA ARG A 51 23.06 -16.70 -14.78
C ARG A 51 21.72 -15.93 -14.76
N PHE A 52 21.49 -14.99 -15.70
CA PHE A 52 20.36 -14.07 -15.66
C PHE A 52 19.58 -14.00 -16.99
N ALA A 53 20.02 -14.69 -18.03
CA ALA A 53 19.44 -14.63 -19.36
C ALA A 53 17.95 -15.04 -19.38
N GLU A 54 17.61 -16.15 -18.72
CA GLU A 54 16.25 -16.64 -18.63
C GLU A 54 15.67 -16.48 -17.22
N ASN A 55 14.33 -16.35 -17.11
CA ASN A 55 13.69 -16.19 -15.82
C ASN A 55 14.03 -17.31 -14.81
N GLN A 56 14.13 -18.56 -15.28
CA GLN A 56 14.49 -19.69 -14.43
C GLN A 56 15.89 -19.53 -13.83
N ASP A 57 16.81 -18.98 -14.60
CA ASP A 57 18.19 -18.74 -14.14
C ASP A 57 18.25 -17.56 -13.18
N ARG A 58 17.46 -16.52 -13.44
CA ARG A 58 17.28 -15.40 -12.49
C ARG A 58 16.70 -15.86 -11.16
N VAL A 59 15.73 -16.78 -11.17
CA VAL A 59 15.17 -17.36 -9.92
C VAL A 59 16.23 -18.12 -9.14
N LYS A 60 17.08 -18.94 -9.81
CA LYS A 60 18.18 -19.69 -9.15
C LYS A 60 19.25 -18.78 -8.58
N ASN A 61 19.53 -17.67 -9.25
CA ASN A 61 20.58 -16.71 -8.90
C ASN A 61 20.01 -15.40 -8.31
N ARG A 62 18.83 -15.48 -7.68
CA ARG A 62 18.06 -14.34 -7.16
C ARG A 62 18.91 -13.37 -6.36
N ASP A 63 19.56 -13.84 -5.32
CA ASP A 63 20.29 -12.98 -4.39
C ASP A 63 21.39 -12.16 -5.08
N ALA A 64 22.10 -12.81 -6.03
CA ALA A 64 23.13 -12.14 -6.82
C ALA A 64 22.55 -11.05 -7.71
N LEU A 65 21.42 -11.33 -8.39
CA LEU A 65 20.75 -10.36 -9.25
C LEU A 65 20.14 -9.21 -8.45
N GLU A 66 19.50 -9.50 -7.33
CA GLU A 66 18.91 -8.49 -6.45
C GLU A 66 19.96 -7.51 -5.89
N ALA A 67 21.14 -8.00 -5.55
CA ALA A 67 22.25 -7.13 -5.12
C ALA A 67 22.71 -6.18 -6.25
N ILE A 68 22.79 -6.68 -7.49
CA ILE A 68 23.16 -5.85 -8.66
C ILE A 68 22.09 -4.79 -8.90
N ILE A 69 20.83 -5.19 -9.00
CA ILE A 69 19.71 -4.29 -9.27
C ILE A 69 19.59 -3.24 -8.16
N SER A 70 19.63 -3.65 -6.89
CA SER A 70 19.53 -2.72 -5.76
C SER A 70 20.63 -1.66 -5.78
N ARG A 71 21.83 -2.01 -6.18
CA ARG A 71 22.92 -1.05 -6.34
C ARG A 71 22.64 -0.06 -7.48
N ALA A 72 22.21 -0.56 -8.62
CA ALA A 72 21.90 0.27 -9.78
C ALA A 72 20.72 1.22 -9.51
N THR A 73 19.66 0.72 -8.81
CA THR A 73 18.47 1.53 -8.57
C THR A 73 18.63 2.58 -7.48
N SER A 74 19.54 2.39 -6.53
CA SER A 74 19.74 3.32 -5.41
C SER A 74 20.28 4.69 -5.79
N VAL A 75 20.80 4.88 -7.02
CA VAL A 75 21.45 6.11 -7.45
C VAL A 75 20.47 7.19 -7.93
N HIS A 76 19.24 6.82 -8.30
CA HIS A 76 18.23 7.74 -8.81
C HIS A 76 16.97 7.74 -7.93
N SER A 77 16.17 8.80 -8.06
CA SER A 77 14.91 8.97 -7.32
C SER A 77 13.79 8.03 -7.80
N LYS A 78 12.77 7.81 -6.97
CA LYS A 78 11.53 7.10 -7.37
C LYS A 78 10.94 7.68 -8.65
N ALA A 79 10.87 9.00 -8.74
CA ALA A 79 10.30 9.69 -9.91
C ALA A 79 11.06 9.33 -11.20
N HIS A 80 12.39 9.33 -11.18
CA HIS A 80 13.22 8.93 -12.32
C HIS A 80 12.85 7.52 -12.81
N TRP A 81 12.81 6.55 -11.89
CA TRP A 81 12.48 5.16 -12.23
C TRP A 81 11.07 5.02 -12.78
N LEU A 82 10.08 5.60 -12.11
CA LEU A 82 8.67 5.48 -12.52
C LEU A 82 8.41 6.10 -13.89
N GLU A 83 8.95 7.28 -14.15
CA GLU A 83 8.78 7.97 -15.45
C GLU A 83 9.50 7.26 -16.59
N GLY A 84 10.74 6.84 -16.37
CA GLY A 84 11.53 6.15 -17.38
C GLY A 84 10.97 4.77 -17.73
N LEU A 85 10.71 3.95 -16.72
CA LEU A 85 10.17 2.60 -16.91
C LEU A 85 8.78 2.59 -17.54
N LYS A 86 7.91 3.54 -17.16
CA LYS A 86 6.60 3.71 -17.79
C LYS A 86 6.71 3.99 -19.29
N LYS A 87 7.63 4.86 -19.72
CA LYS A 87 7.87 5.15 -21.14
C LYS A 87 8.36 3.92 -21.90
N LEU A 88 9.11 3.05 -21.26
CA LEU A 88 9.64 1.80 -21.84
C LEU A 88 8.63 0.64 -21.82
N GLY A 89 7.46 0.82 -21.19
CA GLY A 89 6.47 -0.24 -21.04
C GLY A 89 6.90 -1.32 -20.05
N VAL A 90 7.75 -0.99 -19.09
CA VAL A 90 8.15 -1.86 -17.98
C VAL A 90 7.25 -1.57 -16.79
N PRO A 91 6.47 -2.53 -16.29
CA PRO A 91 5.55 -2.30 -15.19
C PRO A 91 6.29 -1.96 -13.89
N CYS A 92 5.88 -0.87 -13.28
CA CYS A 92 6.43 -0.39 -12.01
C CYS A 92 5.39 0.41 -11.24
N GLY A 93 5.60 0.60 -9.95
CA GLY A 93 4.72 1.40 -9.10
C GLY A 93 5.45 1.99 -7.91
N PRO A 94 4.99 3.11 -7.35
CA PRO A 94 5.59 3.70 -6.16
C PRO A 94 5.27 2.87 -4.91
N VAL A 95 6.20 2.86 -3.95
CA VAL A 95 5.90 2.53 -2.56
C VAL A 95 5.69 3.87 -1.85
N ASN A 96 4.43 4.18 -1.59
CA ASN A 96 4.04 5.45 -0.99
C ASN A 96 3.98 5.36 0.53
N THR A 97 4.38 6.42 1.21
CA THR A 97 4.02 6.69 2.59
C THR A 97 2.54 7.10 2.70
N VAL A 98 1.97 7.05 3.90
CA VAL A 98 0.57 7.46 4.10
C VAL A 98 0.29 8.90 3.61
N PRO A 99 1.12 9.91 3.89
CA PRO A 99 0.95 11.24 3.31
C PRO A 99 0.96 11.24 1.77
N GLU A 100 1.92 10.54 1.15
CA GLU A 100 2.03 10.46 -0.32
C GLU A 100 0.79 9.81 -0.97
N VAL A 101 0.14 8.84 -0.28
CA VAL A 101 -1.12 8.25 -0.76
C VAL A 101 -2.22 9.30 -0.90
N PHE A 102 -2.38 10.21 0.10
CA PHE A 102 -3.39 11.25 0.04
C PHE A 102 -3.08 12.36 -0.98
N GLU A 103 -1.82 12.48 -1.40
CA GLU A 103 -1.40 13.39 -2.46
C GLU A 103 -1.51 12.78 -3.87
N ASP A 104 -1.70 11.47 -3.97
CA ASP A 104 -1.80 10.76 -5.26
C ASP A 104 -2.99 11.27 -6.09
N PRO A 105 -2.80 11.64 -7.37
CA PRO A 105 -3.86 12.17 -8.23
C PRO A 105 -5.07 11.24 -8.37
N GLN A 106 -4.86 9.92 -8.40
CA GLN A 106 -5.95 8.95 -8.52
C GLN A 106 -6.76 8.87 -7.23
N ILE A 107 -6.10 8.91 -6.07
CA ILE A 107 -6.73 8.91 -4.75
C ILE A 107 -7.58 10.19 -4.58
N ARG A 108 -7.05 11.35 -5.01
CA ARG A 108 -7.80 12.62 -5.01
C ARG A 108 -8.98 12.59 -5.98
N HIS A 109 -8.77 12.13 -7.22
CA HIS A 109 -9.84 12.02 -8.22
C HIS A 109 -10.98 11.11 -7.75
N ARG A 110 -10.67 10.05 -7.02
CA ARG A 110 -11.64 9.12 -6.46
C ARG A 110 -12.26 9.59 -5.14
N GLU A 111 -11.86 10.75 -4.62
CA GLU A 111 -12.35 11.32 -3.36
C GLU A 111 -12.17 10.33 -2.18
N MET A 112 -11.04 9.62 -2.18
CA MET A 112 -10.74 8.60 -1.16
C MET A 112 -10.36 9.19 0.19
N GLY A 113 -10.00 10.47 0.24
CA GLY A 113 -9.76 11.19 1.50
C GLY A 113 -11.06 11.75 2.04
N ILE A 114 -11.55 11.24 3.17
CA ILE A 114 -12.72 11.77 3.87
C ILE A 114 -12.31 12.39 5.21
N SER A 115 -13.14 13.29 5.72
CA SER A 115 -12.90 13.97 7.00
C SER A 115 -14.19 13.99 7.81
N MET A 116 -14.11 13.57 9.08
CA MET A 116 -15.25 13.55 10.00
C MET A 116 -14.87 14.21 11.32
N ASP A 117 -15.86 14.78 12.00
CA ASP A 117 -15.68 15.28 13.36
C ASP A 117 -15.46 14.08 14.30
N HIS A 118 -14.53 14.22 15.25
CA HIS A 118 -14.23 13.17 16.21
C HIS A 118 -13.86 13.75 17.57
N PRO A 119 -14.33 13.17 18.69
CA PRO A 119 -14.08 13.72 20.04
C PRO A 119 -12.61 13.95 20.40
N LEU A 120 -11.69 13.12 19.85
CA LEU A 120 -10.25 13.22 20.13
C LEU A 120 -9.53 14.25 19.28
N THR A 121 -10.18 14.86 18.29
CA THR A 121 -9.51 15.82 17.39
C THR A 121 -9.83 17.28 17.69
N GLY A 122 -10.67 17.55 18.69
CA GLY A 122 -11.11 18.91 19.02
C GLY A 122 -11.72 19.62 17.81
N ASP A 123 -11.23 20.81 17.50
CA ASP A 123 -11.71 21.60 16.33
C ASP A 123 -11.19 21.07 14.99
N SER A 124 -10.28 20.10 14.99
CA SER A 124 -9.76 19.47 13.78
C SER A 124 -10.63 18.29 13.38
N LYS A 125 -10.65 17.97 12.08
CA LYS A 125 -11.34 16.77 11.58
C LYS A 125 -10.41 15.58 11.52
N MET A 126 -10.93 14.39 11.85
CA MET A 126 -10.23 13.13 11.65
C MET A 126 -10.20 12.81 10.15
N LYS A 127 -9.01 12.65 9.59
CA LYS A 127 -8.79 12.23 8.20
C LYS A 127 -8.79 10.72 8.11
N MET A 128 -9.56 10.17 7.17
CA MET A 128 -9.73 8.73 6.98
C MET A 128 -9.73 8.37 5.49
N ILE A 129 -9.56 7.09 5.22
CA ILE A 129 -9.69 6.53 3.87
C ILE A 129 -11.14 6.15 3.63
N GLY A 130 -11.72 6.65 2.54
CA GLY A 130 -13.07 6.33 2.11
C GLY A 130 -13.19 4.92 1.53
N ASN A 131 -14.43 4.46 1.37
CA ASN A 131 -14.73 3.19 0.73
C ASN A 131 -14.40 3.26 -0.78
N PRO A 132 -13.58 2.33 -1.33
CA PRO A 132 -13.24 2.34 -2.75
C PRO A 132 -14.38 1.88 -3.66
N ILE A 133 -15.42 1.25 -3.12
CA ILE A 133 -16.55 0.73 -3.90
C ILE A 133 -17.59 1.84 -4.06
N ARG A 134 -18.04 2.05 -5.30
CA ARG A 134 -19.15 2.95 -5.63
C ARG A 134 -20.33 2.11 -6.06
N TYR A 135 -21.44 2.23 -5.32
CA TYR A 135 -22.71 1.58 -5.66
C TYR A 135 -23.60 2.57 -6.40
N SER A 136 -24.20 2.12 -7.52
CA SER A 136 -25.08 2.97 -8.34
C SER A 136 -26.42 3.27 -7.66
N GLU A 137 -27.00 2.24 -7.00
CA GLU A 137 -28.34 2.33 -6.41
C GLU A 137 -28.30 2.72 -4.92
N THR A 138 -27.26 2.29 -4.20
CA THR A 138 -27.14 2.49 -2.75
C THR A 138 -25.77 3.11 -2.44
N PRO A 139 -25.54 4.40 -2.71
CA PRO A 139 -24.25 5.04 -2.48
C PRO A 139 -23.84 4.98 -1.00
N VAL A 140 -22.55 4.83 -0.77
CA VAL A 140 -21.98 4.82 0.59
C VAL A 140 -22.20 6.18 1.26
N SER A 141 -22.65 6.15 2.51
CA SER A 141 -22.74 7.33 3.38
C SER A 141 -21.90 7.13 4.65
N TYR A 142 -21.14 8.15 5.02
CA TYR A 142 -20.34 8.16 6.25
C TYR A 142 -21.12 8.90 7.33
N ARG A 143 -21.79 8.16 8.21
CA ARG A 143 -22.66 8.71 9.26
C ARG A 143 -21.92 8.95 10.56
N ASN A 144 -21.08 8.00 10.95
CA ASN A 144 -20.36 8.03 12.22
C ASN A 144 -18.85 7.88 11.99
N PRO A 145 -18.02 8.60 12.75
CA PRO A 145 -16.59 8.35 12.80
C PRO A 145 -16.29 7.03 13.51
N PRO A 146 -15.04 6.53 13.49
CA PRO A 146 -14.63 5.41 14.32
C PRO A 146 -14.98 5.68 15.78
N PRO A 147 -15.58 4.74 16.51
CA PRO A 147 -16.03 4.98 17.89
C PRO A 147 -14.85 4.97 18.87
N MET A 148 -15.02 5.68 19.96
CA MET A 148 -14.19 5.48 21.14
C MET A 148 -14.55 4.15 21.84
N LEU A 149 -13.62 3.63 22.62
CA LEU A 149 -13.86 2.41 23.39
C LEU A 149 -15.09 2.60 24.29
N GLY A 150 -16.06 1.70 24.17
CA GLY A 150 -17.31 1.72 24.96
C GLY A 150 -18.31 2.82 24.58
N GLN A 151 -18.04 3.65 23.56
CA GLN A 151 -18.88 4.80 23.21
C GLN A 151 -20.36 4.44 23.00
N HIS A 152 -20.67 3.29 22.45
CA HIS A 152 -22.03 2.87 22.12
C HIS A 152 -22.57 1.76 23.04
N ASN A 153 -21.87 1.44 24.16
CA ASN A 153 -22.31 0.36 25.06
C ASN A 153 -23.74 0.55 25.52
N ARG A 154 -24.11 1.74 26.03
CA ARG A 154 -25.48 2.01 26.50
C ARG A 154 -26.52 1.88 25.40
N GLU A 155 -26.24 2.49 24.22
CA GLU A 155 -27.14 2.46 23.07
C GLU A 155 -27.41 1.01 22.64
N ILE A 156 -26.36 0.20 22.47
CA ILE A 156 -26.50 -1.20 22.05
C ILE A 156 -27.25 -2.03 23.08
N LEU A 157 -26.94 -1.88 24.37
CA LEU A 157 -27.61 -2.64 25.43
C LEU A 157 -29.09 -2.27 25.54
N LYS A 158 -29.42 -0.99 25.34
CA LYS A 158 -30.81 -0.54 25.41
C LYS A 158 -31.59 -0.89 24.13
N ASP A 159 -31.05 -0.57 22.97
CA ASP A 159 -31.81 -0.64 21.72
C ASP A 159 -31.81 -2.03 21.09
N TRP A 160 -30.76 -2.85 21.31
CA TRP A 160 -30.68 -4.19 20.75
C TRP A 160 -30.98 -5.32 21.72
N LEU A 161 -30.64 -5.13 23.00
CA LEU A 161 -30.87 -6.12 24.04
C LEU A 161 -32.05 -5.75 24.96
N GLU A 162 -32.67 -4.58 24.73
CA GLU A 162 -33.85 -4.09 25.45
C GLU A 162 -33.66 -4.08 27.00
N LEU A 163 -32.40 -3.86 27.44
CA LEU A 163 -32.09 -3.79 28.86
C LEU A 163 -32.58 -2.48 29.46
N GLU A 164 -33.11 -2.55 30.66
CA GLU A 164 -33.51 -1.38 31.43
C GLU A 164 -32.30 -0.60 31.95
N ASP A 165 -32.45 0.72 32.11
CA ASP A 165 -31.36 1.62 32.52
C ASP A 165 -30.71 1.18 33.86
N ASN A 166 -31.47 0.60 34.81
CA ASN A 166 -30.96 0.09 36.07
C ASN A 166 -30.09 -1.17 35.90
N GLU A 167 -30.38 -2.00 34.91
CA GLU A 167 -29.58 -3.19 34.60
C GLU A 167 -28.27 -2.78 33.96
N ILE A 168 -28.32 -1.85 33.02
CA ILE A 168 -27.15 -1.30 32.39
C ILE A 168 -26.21 -0.64 33.42
N GLU A 169 -26.77 0.12 34.38
CA GLU A 169 -25.99 0.77 35.43
C GLU A 169 -25.29 -0.27 36.34
N ARG A 170 -25.96 -1.38 36.64
CA ARG A 170 -25.36 -2.48 37.42
C ARG A 170 -24.19 -3.14 36.68
N LEU A 171 -24.25 -3.25 35.35
CA LEU A 171 -23.13 -3.79 34.55
C LEU A 171 -21.91 -2.87 34.65
N PHE A 172 -22.09 -1.56 34.55
CA PHE A 172 -20.99 -0.58 34.73
C PHE A 172 -20.43 -0.62 36.18
N GLN A 173 -21.28 -0.68 37.20
CA GLN A 173 -20.83 -0.74 38.60
C GLN A 173 -20.07 -2.03 38.95
N ASN A 174 -20.33 -3.11 38.24
CA ASN A 174 -19.66 -4.41 38.40
C ASN A 174 -18.44 -4.58 37.48
N GLU A 175 -18.01 -3.52 36.80
CA GLU A 175 -16.88 -3.53 35.86
C GLU A 175 -17.00 -4.63 34.77
N VAL A 176 -18.22 -4.93 34.33
CA VAL A 176 -18.50 -5.86 33.25
C VAL A 176 -18.37 -5.15 31.88
N LEU A 177 -18.48 -3.82 31.91
CA LEU A 177 -18.44 -2.93 30.71
C LEU A 177 -17.42 -1.85 30.89
#